data_0e698c70af2b7eb93606b8377b68c6b6
#
_entry.id   0e698c70af2b7eb93606b8377b68c6b6
#
_cell.length_a   1.000
_cell.length_b   1.000
_cell.length_c   1.000
_cell.angle_alpha   90.00
_cell.angle_beta   90.00
_cell.angle_gamma   90.00
#
_symmetry.space_group_name_H-M   'P 1'
#
loop_
_entity.id
_entity.type
_entity.pdbx_description
1 polymer ?
#
loop_
_entity_poly.entity_id
_entity_poly.type
_entity_poly.pdbx_seq_one_letter_code
_entity_poly.pdbx_strand_id
1 'polypeptide(L)'
;MRYGDILCSSDLQFGFKSKRSTGMCTLILKETIEYYMHNSSTVFCTMLNATKAFDRVEYCRLFRLLIDRGLPPVVVRLLVNLYTSHVTRIAWNGVLSSSFEVLNGVKQGGVLSPVFLCLY
;
A
#
# COMPACT_ATOMS: atom_id res chain seq x y z
N MET A 1 20.71 8.33 9.03
CA MET A 1 19.89 7.91 7.88
C MET A 1 18.44 7.80 8.37
N ARG A 2 17.52 8.58 7.83
CA ARG A 2 16.10 8.47 8.23
C ARG A 2 15.46 7.35 7.40
N TYR A 3 14.90 6.33 8.06
CA TYR A 3 14.22 5.23 7.38
C TYR A 3 13.07 5.69 6.44
N GLY A 4 12.57 6.91 6.62
CA GLY A 4 11.57 7.52 5.72
C GLY A 4 12.04 7.68 4.27
N ASP A 5 13.34 7.87 4.05
CA ASP A 5 13.90 8.04 2.70
C ASP A 5 14.00 6.70 1.95
N ILE A 6 14.21 5.61 2.69
CA ILE A 6 14.27 4.24 2.16
C ILE A 6 12.89 3.76 1.70
N LEU A 7 11.84 4.20 2.41
CA LEU A 7 10.45 3.83 2.17
C LEU A 7 9.69 4.85 1.31
N CYS A 8 10.43 5.71 0.58
CA CYS A 8 9.83 6.74 -0.25
C CYS A 8 9.17 6.14 -1.50
N SER A 9 7.93 6.50 -1.74
CA SER A 9 7.20 6.21 -2.97
C SER A 9 7.32 7.35 -3.97
N SER A 10 6.90 7.14 -5.22
CA SER A 10 6.90 8.14 -6.30
C SER A 10 6.30 9.48 -5.85
N ASP A 11 6.84 10.60 -6.34
CA ASP A 11 6.30 11.93 -6.08
C ASP A 11 4.91 12.17 -6.67
N LEU A 12 4.51 11.36 -7.62
CA LEU A 12 3.17 11.38 -8.22
C LEU A 12 2.13 10.63 -7.38
N GLN A 13 2.53 9.96 -6.29
CA GLN A 13 1.61 9.28 -5.40
C GLN A 13 1.02 10.25 -4.37
N PHE A 14 -0.30 10.33 -4.30
CA PHE A 14 -1.05 11.16 -3.35
C PHE A 14 -1.56 10.37 -2.14
N GLY A 15 -1.84 9.08 -2.29
CA GLY A 15 -2.30 8.23 -1.20
C GLY A 15 -1.19 7.89 -0.21
N PHE A 16 -1.55 7.88 1.08
CA PHE A 16 -0.67 7.50 2.20
C PHE A 16 0.63 8.32 2.32
N LYS A 17 0.64 9.54 1.82
CA LYS A 17 1.76 10.49 1.95
C LYS A 17 1.40 11.67 2.85
N SER A 18 2.36 12.09 3.68
CA SER A 18 2.25 13.31 4.46
C SER A 18 2.05 14.52 3.54
N LYS A 19 1.20 15.45 3.94
CA LYS A 19 0.86 16.69 3.19
C LYS A 19 0.24 16.44 1.80
N ARG A 20 -0.23 15.23 1.50
CA ARG A 20 -0.98 14.90 0.28
C ARG A 20 -2.28 14.20 0.64
N SER A 21 -3.30 14.37 -0.19
CA SER A 21 -4.61 13.76 0.04
C SER A 21 -5.27 13.35 -1.27
N THR A 22 -6.25 12.47 -1.17
CA THR A 22 -7.13 12.11 -2.29
C THR A 22 -7.85 13.34 -2.84
N GLY A 23 -8.25 14.29 -1.97
CA GLY A 23 -8.87 15.55 -2.37
C GLY A 23 -7.95 16.40 -3.25
N MET A 24 -6.65 16.49 -2.95
CA MET A 24 -5.69 17.17 -3.81
C MET A 24 -5.57 16.50 -5.19
N CYS A 25 -5.52 15.17 -5.23
CA CYS A 25 -5.48 14.43 -6.48
C CYS A 25 -6.73 14.68 -7.32
N THR A 26 -7.91 14.67 -6.70
CA THR A 26 -9.18 14.95 -7.36
C THR A 26 -9.26 16.39 -7.87
N LEU A 27 -8.75 17.35 -7.09
CA LEU A 27 -8.71 18.76 -7.51
C LEU A 27 -7.82 18.94 -8.75
N ILE A 28 -6.60 18.37 -8.74
CA ILE A 28 -5.68 18.44 -9.88
C ILE A 28 -6.33 17.82 -11.13
N LEU A 29 -6.97 16.66 -10.99
CA LEU A 29 -7.66 16.01 -12.10
C LEU A 29 -8.79 16.90 -12.64
N LYS A 30 -9.62 17.49 -11.76
CA LYS A 30 -10.70 18.40 -12.14
C LYS A 30 -10.17 19.59 -12.91
N GLU A 31 -9.20 20.32 -12.36
CA GLU A 31 -8.61 21.51 -13.00
C GLU A 31 -7.98 21.16 -14.36
N THR A 32 -7.33 19.97 -14.46
CA THR A 32 -6.76 19.50 -15.72
C THR A 32 -7.85 19.25 -16.77
N ILE A 33 -8.94 18.61 -16.41
CA ILE A 33 -10.07 18.35 -17.31
C ILE A 33 -10.69 19.67 -17.76
N GLU A 34 -10.98 20.58 -16.81
CA GLU A 34 -11.58 21.89 -17.10
C GLU A 34 -10.69 22.72 -18.05
N TYR A 35 -9.37 22.74 -17.82
CA TYR A 35 -8.42 23.42 -18.70
C TYR A 35 -8.50 22.93 -20.15
N TYR A 36 -8.47 21.63 -20.38
CA TYR A 36 -8.53 21.08 -21.74
C TYR A 36 -9.91 21.24 -22.37
N MET A 37 -10.98 21.12 -21.61
CA MET A 37 -12.34 21.36 -22.13
C MET A 37 -12.56 22.81 -22.53
N HIS A 38 -12.07 23.77 -21.77
CA HIS A 38 -12.12 25.20 -22.13
C HIS A 38 -11.34 25.51 -23.43
N ASN A 39 -10.28 24.73 -23.70
CA ASN A 39 -9.50 24.85 -24.94
C ASN A 39 -10.04 23.96 -26.07
N SER A 40 -11.31 23.58 -26.01
CA SER A 40 -12.01 22.78 -27.04
C SER A 40 -11.34 21.42 -27.33
N SER A 41 -10.61 20.88 -26.36
CA SER A 41 -10.00 19.56 -26.47
C SER A 41 -10.89 18.49 -25.85
N THR A 42 -10.94 17.30 -26.45
CA THR A 42 -11.60 16.13 -25.85
C THR A 42 -10.67 15.47 -24.85
N VAL A 43 -11.16 15.20 -23.64
CA VAL A 43 -10.40 14.51 -22.58
C VAL A 43 -10.92 13.10 -22.39
N PHE A 44 -10.02 12.11 -22.47
CA PHE A 44 -10.30 10.72 -22.13
C PHE A 44 -9.68 10.41 -20.76
N CYS A 45 -10.49 9.96 -19.80
CA CYS A 45 -10.03 9.60 -18.48
C CYS A 45 -10.30 8.12 -18.22
N THR A 46 -9.25 7.36 -17.88
CA THR A 46 -9.36 5.94 -17.51
C THR A 46 -8.89 5.75 -16.09
N MET A 47 -9.72 5.13 -15.25
CA MET A 47 -9.37 4.78 -13.88
C MET A 47 -8.97 3.31 -13.80
N LEU A 48 -7.79 3.06 -13.21
CA LEU A 48 -7.30 1.70 -12.95
C LEU A 48 -7.44 1.40 -11.46
N ASN A 49 -8.06 0.27 -11.15
CA ASN A 49 -8.19 -0.21 -9.78
C ASN A 49 -7.59 -1.61 -9.65
N ALA A 50 -6.63 -1.77 -8.74
CA ALA A 50 -6.02 -3.07 -8.48
C ALA A 50 -6.93 -3.93 -7.59
N THR A 51 -7.43 -5.03 -8.14
CA THR A 51 -8.28 -5.97 -7.41
C THR A 51 -7.49 -6.68 -6.32
N LYS A 52 -7.97 -6.60 -5.07
CA LYS A 52 -7.38 -7.26 -3.89
C LYS A 52 -5.91 -6.92 -3.69
N ALA A 53 -5.51 -5.65 -3.90
CA ALA A 53 -4.11 -5.24 -3.84
C ALA A 53 -3.43 -5.62 -2.52
N PHE A 54 -4.11 -5.44 -1.38
CA PHE A 54 -3.59 -5.81 -0.06
C PHE A 54 -3.39 -7.32 0.10
N ASP A 55 -4.27 -8.14 -0.46
CA ASP A 55 -4.26 -9.60 -0.31
C ASP A 55 -3.20 -10.26 -1.22
N ARG A 56 -2.74 -9.55 -2.26
CA ARG A 56 -1.79 -10.07 -3.26
C ARG A 56 -0.33 -9.75 -2.98
N VAL A 57 -0.02 -9.13 -1.86
CA VAL A 57 1.37 -8.86 -1.47
C VAL A 57 2.05 -10.16 -1.05
N GLU A 58 3.02 -10.61 -1.84
CA GLU A 58 3.82 -11.80 -1.56
C GLU A 58 4.96 -11.46 -0.60
N TYR A 59 5.08 -12.19 0.51
CA TYR A 59 6.05 -11.89 1.56
C TYR A 59 7.50 -11.98 1.07
N CYS A 60 7.84 -13.02 0.29
CA CYS A 60 9.21 -13.19 -0.21
C CYS A 60 9.63 -12.00 -1.08
N ARG A 61 8.76 -11.54 -1.97
CA ARG A 61 9.03 -10.39 -2.83
C ARG A 61 9.10 -9.08 -2.03
N LEU A 62 8.19 -8.89 -1.09
CA LEU A 62 8.18 -7.71 -0.23
C LEU A 62 9.47 -7.60 0.57
N PHE A 63 9.88 -8.66 1.27
CA PHE A 63 11.08 -8.64 2.10
C PHE A 63 12.35 -8.47 1.28
N ARG A 64 12.42 -9.04 0.08
CA ARG A 64 13.52 -8.81 -0.86
C ARG A 64 13.60 -7.33 -1.25
N LEU A 65 12.48 -6.70 -1.62
CA LEU A 65 12.42 -5.27 -1.94
C LEU A 65 12.89 -4.39 -0.76
N LEU A 66 12.56 -4.75 0.47
CA LEU A 66 13.01 -4.02 1.66
C LEU A 66 14.53 -4.12 1.86
N ILE A 67 15.11 -5.30 1.60
CA ILE A 67 16.57 -5.50 1.64
C ILE A 67 17.24 -4.70 0.53
N ASP A 68 16.75 -4.80 -0.69
CA ASP A 68 17.30 -4.10 -1.86
C ASP A 68 17.27 -2.57 -1.68
N ARG A 69 16.30 -2.06 -0.91
CA ARG A 69 16.22 -0.64 -0.52
C ARG A 69 17.10 -0.27 0.67
N GLY A 70 17.88 -1.19 1.20
CA GLY A 70 18.84 -0.94 2.26
C GLY A 70 18.25 -0.94 3.68
N LEU A 71 17.08 -1.56 3.90
CA LEU A 71 16.56 -1.74 5.24
C LEU A 71 17.48 -2.69 6.03
N PRO A 72 17.88 -2.36 7.28
CA PRO A 72 18.77 -3.21 8.06
C PRO A 72 18.23 -4.65 8.20
N PRO A 73 19.07 -5.68 8.04
CA PRO A 73 18.64 -7.07 8.11
C PRO A 73 17.92 -7.44 9.41
N VAL A 74 18.29 -6.83 10.52
CA VAL A 74 17.63 -7.05 11.82
C VAL A 74 16.17 -6.61 11.79
N VAL A 75 15.87 -5.48 11.12
CA VAL A 75 14.50 -4.97 10.96
C VAL A 75 13.71 -5.86 10.01
N VAL A 76 14.30 -6.27 8.88
CA VAL A 76 13.65 -7.20 7.95
C VAL A 76 13.33 -8.52 8.64
N ARG A 77 14.23 -9.09 9.44
CA ARG A 77 14.00 -10.32 10.20
C ARG A 77 12.84 -10.16 11.20
N LEU A 78 12.75 -9.01 11.86
CA LEU A 78 11.64 -8.71 12.76
C LEU A 78 10.30 -8.66 11.99
N LEU A 79 10.28 -8.04 10.82
CA LEU A 79 9.08 -7.99 9.96
C LEU A 79 8.71 -9.38 9.43
N VAL A 80 9.69 -10.19 9.02
CA VAL A 80 9.45 -11.60 8.62
C VAL A 80 8.74 -12.31 9.76
N ASN A 81 9.28 -12.30 10.98
CA ASN A 81 8.66 -12.95 12.12
C ASN A 81 7.25 -12.43 12.39
N LEU A 82 7.05 -11.10 12.31
CA LEU A 82 5.75 -10.47 12.54
C LEU A 82 4.68 -10.94 11.54
N TYR A 83 5.06 -11.14 10.27
CA TYR A 83 4.11 -11.51 9.20
C TYR A 83 3.97 -13.02 8.99
N THR A 84 4.98 -13.82 9.31
CA THR A 84 4.95 -15.28 9.10
C THR A 84 4.59 -16.09 10.34
N SER A 85 4.71 -15.52 11.54
CA SER A 85 4.45 -16.25 12.80
C SER A 85 3.09 -15.93 13.43
N HIS A 86 2.21 -15.17 12.74
CA HIS A 86 0.92 -14.84 13.30
C HIS A 86 -0.18 -15.80 12.85
N VAL A 87 -1.06 -16.11 13.79
CA VAL A 87 -2.23 -16.97 13.57
C VAL A 87 -3.48 -16.11 13.60
N THR A 88 -4.38 -16.33 12.65
CA THR A 88 -5.64 -15.58 12.54
C THR A 88 -6.83 -16.47 12.88
N ARG A 89 -7.86 -15.88 13.48
CA ARG A 89 -9.17 -16.48 13.71
C ARG A 89 -10.26 -15.52 13.26
N ILE A 90 -11.34 -16.05 12.75
CA ILE A 90 -12.53 -15.27 12.40
C ILE A 90 -13.49 -15.31 13.57
N ALA A 91 -13.94 -14.14 14.01
CA ALA A 91 -15.01 -14.00 15.00
C ALA A 91 -16.31 -13.71 14.26
N TRP A 92 -17.32 -14.53 14.45
CA TRP A 92 -18.65 -14.33 13.90
C TRP A 92 -19.71 -14.67 14.93
N ASN A 93 -20.59 -13.74 15.20
CA ASN A 93 -21.71 -13.90 16.16
C ASN A 93 -21.30 -14.51 17.52
N GLY A 94 -20.17 -14.06 18.09
CA GLY A 94 -19.63 -14.53 19.37
C GLY A 94 -18.88 -15.87 19.31
N VAL A 95 -18.80 -16.52 18.14
CA VAL A 95 -18.08 -17.78 17.93
C VAL A 95 -16.77 -17.51 17.20
N LEU A 96 -15.69 -18.18 17.64
CA LEU A 96 -14.38 -18.12 16.98
C LEU A 96 -14.17 -19.36 16.10
N SER A 97 -13.63 -19.14 14.90
CA SER A 97 -13.17 -20.24 14.04
C SER A 97 -11.94 -20.96 14.62
N SER A 98 -11.60 -22.12 14.06
CA SER A 98 -10.25 -22.65 14.18
C SER A 98 -9.21 -21.63 13.68
N SER A 99 -8.01 -21.72 14.23
CA SER A 99 -6.90 -20.86 13.81
C SER A 99 -6.36 -21.31 12.46
N PHE A 100 -5.95 -20.34 11.64
CA PHE A 100 -5.30 -20.58 10.36
C PHE A 100 -4.16 -19.58 10.12
N GLU A 101 -3.20 -19.96 9.29
CA GLU A 101 -2.08 -19.13 8.89
C GLU A 101 -2.44 -18.28 7.68
N VAL A 102 -1.97 -17.03 7.66
CA VAL A 102 -2.08 -16.13 6.50
C VAL A 102 -0.73 -16.12 5.80
N LEU A 103 -0.69 -16.72 4.60
CA LEU A 103 0.55 -16.94 3.86
C LEU A 103 0.96 -15.74 2.98
N ASN A 104 0.01 -14.88 2.63
CA ASN A 104 0.21 -13.70 1.79
C ASN A 104 -0.65 -12.53 2.27
N GLY A 105 -0.36 -11.35 1.74
CA GLY A 105 -1.15 -10.16 1.98
C GLY A 105 -0.74 -9.37 3.22
N VAL A 106 -1.10 -8.10 3.21
CA VAL A 106 -0.90 -7.19 4.35
C VAL A 106 -2.26 -6.79 4.92
N LYS A 107 -2.33 -6.67 6.25
CA LYS A 107 -3.61 -6.41 6.95
C LYS A 107 -4.20 -5.07 6.54
N GLN A 108 -5.43 -5.05 6.05
CA GLN A 108 -6.20 -3.82 5.89
C GLN A 108 -6.37 -3.16 7.28
N GLY A 109 -6.06 -1.86 7.36
CA GLY A 109 -6.02 -1.12 8.64
C GLY A 109 -4.71 -1.27 9.43
N GLY A 110 -3.77 -2.09 9.00
CA GLY A 110 -2.44 -2.17 9.61
C GLY A 110 -1.61 -0.92 9.31
N VAL A 111 -0.88 -0.39 10.29
CA VAL A 111 -0.07 0.83 10.17
C VAL A 111 1.00 0.71 9.06
N LEU A 112 1.61 -0.46 8.90
CA LEU A 112 2.65 -0.72 7.91
C LEU A 112 2.08 -1.10 6.53
N SER A 113 0.85 -1.57 6.46
CA SER A 113 0.25 -2.11 5.25
C SER A 113 0.20 -1.12 4.07
N PRO A 114 -0.17 0.16 4.26
CA PRO A 114 -0.11 1.15 3.19
C PRO A 114 1.30 1.37 2.66
N VAL A 115 2.30 1.39 3.55
CA VAL A 115 3.71 1.56 3.18
C VAL A 115 4.16 0.38 2.33
N PHE A 116 3.87 -0.84 2.75
CA PHE A 116 4.25 -2.05 2.03
C PHE A 116 3.55 -2.15 0.68
N LEU A 117 2.28 -1.79 0.60
CA LEU A 117 1.55 -1.75 -0.66
C LEU A 117 2.16 -0.72 -1.64
N CYS A 118 2.59 0.43 -1.14
CA CYS A 118 3.22 1.46 -1.97
C CYS A 118 4.61 1.09 -2.47
N LEU A 119 5.28 0.16 -1.79
CA LEU A 119 6.61 -0.32 -2.17
C LEU A 119 6.55 -1.50 -3.13
N TYR A 120 5.51 -2.31 -3.03
CA TYR A 120 5.28 -3.52 -3.81
C TYR A 120 4.74 -3.21 -5.20
#